data_67510c52deabc70d7eb2a6d747df0408
#
_entry.id   67510c52deabc70d7eb2a6d747df0408
#
_cell.length_a   1.000
_cell.length_b   1.000
_cell.length_c   1.000
_cell.angle_alpha   90.00
_cell.angle_beta   90.00
_cell.angle_gamma   90.00
#
_symmetry.space_group_name_H-M   'P 1'
#
loop_
_entity.id
_entity.type
_entity.pdbx_description
1 polymer ?
#
loop_
_entity_poly.entity_id
_entity_poly.type
_entity_poly.pdbx_seq_one_letter_code
_entity_poly.pdbx_strand_id
1 'polypeptide(L)'
;MDFGYDARTEELREQLNAFMADRIYPAEPVLRDQVAQAAAEGRRWERPPVMAELKAEARRRGLWNLFLPAGPNAEHLPGAGAGLTNLQYAPLAEITGRSPALAPEALNCAAPDTGNMELLAEFGTAAQRDRWLRPLLDGEIRSAF
;
A
#
# COMPACT_ATOMS: atom_id res chain seq x y z
N MET A 1 0.76 -29.72 -10.22
CA MET A 1 0.65 -28.48 -9.45
C MET A 1 0.69 -27.37 -10.50
N ASP A 2 -0.36 -26.57 -10.59
CA ASP A 2 -0.40 -25.45 -11.54
C ASP A 2 0.13 -24.21 -10.82
N PHE A 3 1.13 -23.56 -11.40
CA PHE A 3 1.72 -22.30 -10.89
C PHE A 3 1.28 -21.08 -11.72
N GLY A 4 0.33 -21.28 -12.65
CA GLY A 4 -0.26 -20.18 -13.41
C GLY A 4 -1.07 -19.24 -12.51
N TYR A 5 -1.08 -17.97 -12.88
CA TYR A 5 -1.92 -16.98 -12.18
C TYR A 5 -3.33 -17.04 -12.75
N ASP A 6 -4.32 -16.80 -11.89
CA ASP A 6 -5.70 -16.62 -12.38
C ASP A 6 -5.86 -15.28 -13.12
N ALA A 7 -6.95 -15.13 -13.86
CA ALA A 7 -7.20 -13.98 -14.73
C ALA A 7 -7.21 -12.64 -13.92
N ARG A 8 -7.73 -12.65 -12.69
CA ARG A 8 -7.75 -11.47 -11.83
C ARG A 8 -6.35 -11.07 -11.36
N THR A 9 -5.54 -12.05 -11.01
CA THR A 9 -4.15 -11.81 -10.60
C THR A 9 -3.34 -11.26 -11.78
N GLU A 10 -3.53 -11.81 -13.00
CA GLU A 10 -2.86 -11.28 -14.20
C GLU A 10 -3.27 -9.85 -14.50
N GLU A 11 -4.56 -9.52 -14.45
CA GLU A 11 -5.05 -8.16 -14.65
C GLU A 11 -4.42 -7.17 -13.65
N LEU A 12 -4.38 -7.53 -12.36
CA LEU A 12 -3.76 -6.69 -11.34
C LEU A 12 -2.24 -6.55 -11.54
N ARG A 13 -1.56 -7.60 -12.00
CA ARG A 13 -0.14 -7.54 -12.34
C ARG A 13 0.13 -6.58 -13.50
N GLU A 14 -0.68 -6.61 -14.55
CA GLU A 14 -0.57 -5.69 -15.68
C GLU A 14 -0.79 -4.24 -15.23
N GLN A 15 -1.86 -3.97 -14.47
CA GLN A 15 -2.17 -2.65 -13.93
C GLN A 15 -1.06 -2.13 -13.02
N LEU A 16 -0.53 -2.99 -12.15
CA LEU A 16 0.54 -2.63 -11.24
C LEU A 16 1.86 -2.38 -11.97
N ASN A 17 2.23 -3.20 -12.95
CA ASN A 17 3.41 -2.95 -13.78
C ASN A 17 3.30 -1.63 -14.56
N ALA A 18 2.12 -1.30 -15.09
CA ALA A 18 1.87 -0.02 -15.72
C ALA A 18 2.03 1.15 -14.71
N PHE A 19 1.48 1.01 -13.51
CA PHE A 19 1.67 2.01 -12.44
C PHE A 19 3.14 2.19 -12.05
N MET A 20 3.91 1.09 -11.93
CA MET A 20 5.34 1.14 -11.67
C MET A 20 6.09 1.90 -12.76
N ALA A 21 5.83 1.58 -14.03
CA ALA A 21 6.49 2.23 -15.17
C ALA A 21 6.13 3.71 -15.32
N ASP A 22 4.84 4.02 -15.20
CA ASP A 22 4.32 5.36 -15.49
C ASP A 22 4.54 6.35 -14.34
N ARG A 23 4.56 5.88 -13.09
CA ARG A 23 4.47 6.74 -11.90
C ARG A 23 5.59 6.49 -10.91
N ILE A 24 5.89 5.25 -10.57
CA ILE A 24 6.84 4.94 -9.50
C ILE A 24 8.29 5.19 -9.93
N TYR A 25 8.74 4.56 -11.01
CA TYR A 25 10.13 4.71 -11.44
C TYR A 25 10.50 6.16 -11.80
N PRO A 26 9.66 6.94 -12.50
CA PRO A 26 9.93 8.36 -12.71
C PRO A 26 9.97 9.20 -11.43
N ALA A 27 9.27 8.78 -10.37
CA ALA A 27 9.23 9.49 -9.09
C ALA A 27 10.44 9.21 -8.18
N GLU A 28 11.25 8.18 -8.43
CA GLU A 28 12.42 7.87 -7.60
C GLU A 28 13.44 9.02 -7.50
N PRO A 29 13.87 9.66 -8.60
CA PRO A 29 14.74 10.82 -8.50
C PRO A 29 14.04 11.98 -7.78
N VAL A 30 12.76 12.23 -8.03
CA VAL A 30 12.00 13.29 -7.37
C VAL A 30 11.96 13.09 -5.85
N LEU A 31 11.73 11.84 -5.39
CA LEU A 31 11.77 11.51 -3.97
C LEU A 31 13.13 11.85 -3.35
N ARG A 32 14.21 11.43 -4.00
CA ARG A 32 15.59 11.70 -3.51
C ARG A 32 15.85 13.19 -3.37
N ASP A 33 15.46 13.98 -4.35
CA ASP A 33 15.66 15.43 -4.35
C ASP A 33 14.84 16.11 -3.27
N GLN A 34 13.55 15.74 -3.10
CA GLN A 34 12.67 16.27 -2.05
C GLN A 34 13.18 15.92 -0.65
N VAL A 35 13.64 14.67 -0.43
CA VAL A 35 14.22 14.24 0.86
C VAL A 35 15.51 15.00 1.16
N ALA A 36 16.40 15.15 0.19
CA ALA A 36 17.64 15.89 0.35
C ALA A 36 17.38 17.36 0.67
N GLN A 37 16.46 18.00 -0.04
CA GLN A 37 16.05 19.37 0.21
C GLN A 37 15.47 19.55 1.61
N ALA A 38 14.51 18.70 2.01
CA ALA A 38 13.89 18.76 3.32
C ALA A 38 14.94 18.57 4.46
N ALA A 39 15.91 17.67 4.25
CA ALA A 39 16.98 17.47 5.20
C ALA A 39 17.89 18.71 5.33
N ALA A 40 18.25 19.35 4.23
CA ALA A 40 19.05 20.58 4.21
C ALA A 40 18.35 21.75 4.90
N GLU A 41 17.02 21.79 4.86
CA GLU A 41 16.18 22.81 5.50
C GLU A 41 15.78 22.46 6.94
N GLY A 42 16.29 21.38 7.53
CA GLY A 42 15.97 20.93 8.88
C GLY A 42 14.60 20.24 9.02
N ARG A 43 13.94 19.91 7.92
CA ARG A 43 12.60 19.33 7.83
C ARG A 43 12.61 17.84 7.46
N ARG A 44 13.68 17.13 7.84
CA ARG A 44 13.94 15.73 7.45
C ARG A 44 12.80 14.72 7.73
N TRP A 45 11.87 15.07 8.62
CA TRP A 45 10.73 14.23 9.00
C TRP A 45 9.45 14.58 8.26
N GLU A 46 9.45 15.59 7.41
CA GLU A 46 8.31 15.90 6.57
C GLU A 46 8.14 14.86 5.47
N ARG A 47 6.88 14.56 5.18
CA ARG A 47 6.58 13.63 4.09
C ARG A 47 6.85 14.31 2.74
N PRO A 48 7.60 13.66 1.84
CA PRO A 48 7.84 14.20 0.50
C PRO A 48 6.51 14.40 -0.25
N PRO A 49 6.28 15.55 -0.89
CA PRO A 49 5.04 15.83 -1.63
C PRO A 49 4.70 14.79 -2.69
N VAL A 50 5.69 14.24 -3.39
CA VAL A 50 5.51 13.20 -4.40
C VAL A 50 4.77 11.97 -3.87
N MET A 51 4.93 11.65 -2.58
CA MET A 51 4.24 10.51 -1.98
C MET A 51 2.72 10.72 -1.94
N ALA A 52 2.24 11.93 -1.68
CA ALA A 52 0.81 12.22 -1.67
C ALA A 52 0.19 12.07 -3.06
N GLU A 53 0.91 12.50 -4.10
CA GLU A 53 0.49 12.35 -5.50
C GLU A 53 0.41 10.88 -5.92
N LEU A 54 1.41 10.07 -5.55
CA LEU A 54 1.43 8.65 -5.84
C LEU A 54 0.30 7.89 -5.12
N LYS A 55 0.04 8.21 -3.85
CA LYS A 55 -1.09 7.64 -3.09
C LYS A 55 -2.44 7.97 -3.73
N ALA A 56 -2.64 9.21 -4.16
CA ALA A 56 -3.86 9.62 -4.84
C ALA A 56 -4.06 8.85 -6.16
N GLU A 57 -2.99 8.69 -6.93
CA GLU A 57 -3.03 7.96 -8.20
C GLU A 57 -3.25 6.45 -7.99
N ALA A 58 -2.63 5.84 -6.98
CA ALA A 58 -2.85 4.44 -6.63
C ALA A 58 -4.32 4.16 -6.27
N ARG A 59 -4.95 5.06 -5.49
CA ARG A 59 -6.39 4.97 -5.19
C ARG A 59 -7.24 5.09 -6.44
N ARG A 60 -6.94 6.06 -7.31
CA ARG A 60 -7.68 6.27 -8.55
C ARG A 60 -7.65 5.05 -9.47
N ARG A 61 -6.53 4.31 -9.47
CA ARG A 61 -6.34 3.08 -10.25
C ARG A 61 -6.88 1.82 -9.56
N GLY A 62 -7.42 1.91 -8.33
CA GLY A 62 -7.89 0.74 -7.58
C GLY A 62 -6.76 -0.16 -7.04
N LEU A 63 -5.54 0.38 -6.91
CA LEU A 63 -4.36 -0.35 -6.44
C LEU A 63 -4.06 -0.12 -4.95
N TRP A 64 -5.05 0.34 -4.19
CA TRP A 64 -4.90 0.67 -2.78
C TRP A 64 -5.24 -0.51 -1.87
N ASN A 65 -4.44 -0.75 -0.82
CA ASN A 65 -4.66 -1.82 0.16
C ASN A 65 -4.76 -3.24 -0.44
N LEU A 66 -4.04 -3.53 -1.52
CA LEU A 66 -4.11 -4.84 -2.18
C LEU A 66 -3.75 -6.02 -1.27
N PHE A 67 -2.96 -5.77 -0.22
CA PHE A 67 -2.49 -6.80 0.72
C PHE A 67 -3.59 -7.37 1.59
N LEU A 68 -4.66 -6.60 1.87
CA LEU A 68 -5.67 -6.99 2.87
C LEU A 68 -6.54 -8.13 2.32
N PRO A 69 -6.47 -9.33 2.93
CA PRO A 69 -7.20 -10.49 2.43
C PRO A 69 -8.70 -10.39 2.70
N ALA A 70 -9.48 -11.19 1.97
CA ALA A 70 -10.84 -11.50 2.37
C ALA A 70 -10.78 -12.35 3.64
N GLY A 71 -11.45 -11.91 4.70
CA GLY A 71 -11.50 -12.62 5.97
C GLY A 71 -12.87 -12.50 6.62
N PRO A 72 -13.12 -13.22 7.72
CA PRO A 72 -14.39 -13.17 8.43
C PRO A 72 -14.74 -11.77 8.93
N ASN A 73 -13.74 -10.89 9.06
CA ASN A 73 -13.93 -9.51 9.46
C ASN A 73 -13.98 -8.52 8.27
N ALA A 74 -13.83 -8.98 7.04
CA ALA A 74 -13.97 -8.14 5.84
C ALA A 74 -15.38 -7.53 5.72
N GLU A 75 -16.40 -8.19 6.29
CA GLU A 75 -17.76 -7.67 6.37
C GLU A 75 -17.85 -6.34 7.13
N HIS A 76 -16.96 -6.13 8.10
CA HIS A 76 -16.92 -4.90 8.91
C HIS A 76 -16.06 -3.79 8.26
N LEU A 77 -15.39 -4.10 7.16
CA LEU A 77 -14.48 -3.20 6.46
C LEU A 77 -14.75 -3.21 4.94
N PRO A 78 -15.99 -2.89 4.52
CA PRO A 78 -16.34 -2.93 3.10
C PRO A 78 -15.44 -2.01 2.28
N GLY A 79 -14.83 -2.56 1.22
CA GLY A 79 -13.93 -1.81 0.33
C GLY A 79 -12.53 -1.55 0.89
N ALA A 80 -12.17 -2.09 2.05
CA ALA A 80 -10.87 -1.84 2.68
C ALA A 80 -9.69 -2.48 1.93
N GLY A 81 -9.90 -3.59 1.23
CA GLY A 81 -8.87 -4.29 0.47
C GLY A 81 -9.42 -4.99 -0.77
N ALA A 82 -8.53 -5.59 -1.56
CA ALA A 82 -8.89 -6.31 -2.77
C ALA A 82 -9.44 -7.73 -2.49
N GLY A 83 -9.34 -8.22 -1.26
CA GLY A 83 -9.79 -9.56 -0.86
C GLY A 83 -9.01 -10.68 -1.54
N LEU A 84 -7.74 -10.45 -1.82
CA LEU A 84 -6.85 -11.43 -2.46
C LEU A 84 -6.39 -12.49 -1.44
N THR A 85 -6.19 -13.70 -1.92
CA THR A 85 -5.44 -14.70 -1.17
C THR A 85 -3.95 -14.33 -1.14
N ASN A 86 -3.19 -14.89 -0.21
CA ASN A 86 -1.73 -14.70 -0.17
C ASN A 86 -1.05 -15.17 -1.47
N LEU A 87 -1.58 -16.21 -2.10
CA LEU A 87 -1.06 -16.70 -3.38
C LEU A 87 -1.26 -15.67 -4.52
N GLN A 88 -2.41 -14.99 -4.53
CA GLN A 88 -2.72 -13.94 -5.51
C GLN A 88 -1.93 -12.66 -5.22
N TYR A 89 -1.71 -12.32 -3.95
CA TYR A 89 -0.98 -11.10 -3.57
C TYR A 89 0.54 -11.23 -3.73
N ALA A 90 1.12 -12.41 -3.56
CA ALA A 90 2.57 -12.62 -3.60
C ALA A 90 3.26 -12.04 -4.86
N PRO A 91 2.78 -12.28 -6.11
CA PRO A 91 3.38 -11.68 -7.29
C PRO A 91 3.23 -10.15 -7.36
N LEU A 92 2.20 -9.60 -6.72
CA LEU A 92 2.01 -8.14 -6.63
C LEU A 92 3.02 -7.53 -5.65
N ALA A 93 3.25 -8.18 -4.52
CA ALA A 93 4.26 -7.78 -3.54
C ALA A 93 5.68 -7.80 -4.17
N GLU A 94 5.99 -8.82 -4.98
CA GLU A 94 7.26 -8.89 -5.73
C GLU A 94 7.44 -7.66 -6.65
N ILE A 95 6.40 -7.27 -7.39
CA ILE A 95 6.44 -6.11 -8.28
C ILE A 95 6.73 -4.83 -7.47
N THR A 96 6.04 -4.61 -6.35
CA THR A 96 6.26 -3.44 -5.50
C THR A 96 7.65 -3.41 -4.87
N GLY A 97 8.21 -4.58 -4.57
CA GLY A 97 9.56 -4.74 -4.03
C GLY A 97 10.68 -4.23 -4.95
N ARG A 98 10.40 -3.99 -6.23
CA ARG A 98 11.36 -3.40 -7.19
C ARG A 98 11.64 -1.92 -6.92
N SER A 99 10.78 -1.24 -6.18
CA SER A 99 10.97 0.15 -5.70
C SER A 99 10.58 0.23 -4.22
N PRO A 100 11.40 -0.33 -3.31
CA PRO A 100 11.02 -0.52 -1.91
C PRO A 100 10.85 0.78 -1.13
N ALA A 101 11.47 1.87 -1.58
CA ALA A 101 11.33 3.18 -0.94
C ALA A 101 10.04 3.94 -1.31
N LEU A 102 9.37 3.56 -2.40
CA LEU A 102 8.19 4.27 -2.90
C LEU A 102 6.95 3.39 -2.99
N ALA A 103 7.04 2.29 -3.76
CA ALA A 103 5.87 1.55 -4.19
C ALA A 103 5.05 0.97 -3.02
N PRO A 104 5.63 0.31 -2.01
CA PRO A 104 4.85 -0.22 -0.90
C PRO A 104 4.07 0.87 -0.16
N GLU A 105 4.67 2.03 0.09
CA GLU A 105 3.98 3.13 0.76
C GLU A 105 2.93 3.80 -0.14
N ALA A 106 3.23 3.99 -1.41
CA ALA A 106 2.30 4.58 -2.37
C ALA A 106 1.00 3.77 -2.52
N LEU A 107 1.06 2.45 -2.32
CA LEU A 107 -0.06 1.51 -2.41
C LEU A 107 -0.68 1.18 -1.04
N ASN A 108 -0.18 1.79 0.04
CA ASN A 108 -0.53 1.48 1.44
C ASN A 108 -0.26 0.01 1.80
N CYS A 109 0.78 -0.57 1.25
CA CYS A 109 1.19 -1.96 1.45
C CYS A 109 2.56 -2.07 2.16
N ALA A 110 3.01 -1.00 2.85
CA ALA A 110 4.30 -0.98 3.53
C ALA A 110 4.21 -1.60 4.92
N ALA A 111 5.26 -2.35 5.30
CA ALA A 111 5.47 -2.73 6.70
C ALA A 111 5.90 -1.50 7.54
N PRO A 112 5.56 -1.45 8.84
CA PRO A 112 4.79 -2.42 9.63
C PRO A 112 3.27 -2.27 9.53
N ASP A 113 2.77 -1.26 8.77
CA ASP A 113 1.35 -0.92 8.72
C ASP A 113 0.48 -2.11 8.29
N THR A 114 0.92 -2.90 7.30
CA THR A 114 0.16 -4.06 6.82
C THR A 114 -0.13 -5.06 7.94
N GLY A 115 0.89 -5.48 8.70
CA GLY A 115 0.71 -6.42 9.81
C GLY A 115 -0.15 -5.85 10.93
N ASN A 116 0.00 -4.55 11.25
CA ASN A 116 -0.82 -3.89 12.26
C ASN A 116 -2.28 -3.73 11.80
N MET A 117 -2.52 -3.46 10.51
CA MET A 117 -3.87 -3.42 9.95
C MET A 117 -4.54 -4.78 9.97
N GLU A 118 -3.82 -5.85 9.60
CA GLU A 118 -4.33 -7.23 9.68
C GLU A 118 -4.67 -7.62 11.13
N LEU A 119 -3.76 -7.30 12.08
CA LEU A 119 -3.97 -7.57 13.50
C LEU A 119 -5.23 -6.84 14.02
N LEU A 120 -5.38 -5.56 13.70
CA LEU A 120 -6.55 -4.78 14.12
C LEU A 120 -7.84 -5.24 13.42
N ALA A 121 -7.76 -5.67 12.16
CA ALA A 121 -8.90 -6.21 11.44
C ALA A 121 -9.39 -7.52 12.06
N GLU A 122 -8.47 -8.40 12.45
CA GLU A 122 -8.80 -9.71 12.99
C GLU A 122 -9.22 -9.64 14.47
N PHE A 123 -8.46 -8.95 15.30
CA PHE A 123 -8.55 -9.00 16.76
C PHE A 123 -9.02 -7.70 17.42
N GLY A 124 -9.07 -6.60 16.67
CA GLY A 124 -9.45 -5.30 17.22
C GLY A 124 -10.91 -5.24 17.66
N THR A 125 -11.18 -4.56 18.77
CA THR A 125 -12.56 -4.17 19.13
C THR A 125 -13.09 -3.13 18.14
N ALA A 126 -14.40 -2.90 18.11
CA ALA A 126 -15.01 -1.87 17.26
C ALA A 126 -14.35 -0.48 17.49
N ALA A 127 -14.15 -0.11 18.75
CA ALA A 127 -13.51 1.17 19.11
C ALA A 127 -12.05 1.25 18.63
N GLN A 128 -11.27 0.16 18.67
CA GLN A 128 -9.91 0.11 18.17
C GLN A 128 -9.87 0.17 16.64
N ARG A 129 -10.79 -0.51 15.96
CA ARG A 129 -10.92 -0.43 14.50
C ARG A 129 -11.27 0.98 14.06
N ASP A 130 -12.23 1.64 14.71
CA ASP A 130 -12.61 3.01 14.38
C ASP A 130 -11.48 4.00 14.63
N ARG A 131 -10.77 3.85 15.76
CA ARG A 131 -9.73 4.78 16.17
C ARG A 131 -8.41 4.63 15.41
N TRP A 132 -8.04 3.40 15.05
CA TRP A 132 -6.71 3.10 14.53
C TRP A 132 -6.74 2.46 13.13
N LEU A 133 -7.60 1.46 12.91
CA LEU A 133 -7.60 0.73 11.65
C LEU A 133 -8.12 1.57 10.49
N ARG A 134 -9.23 2.28 10.66
CA ARG A 134 -9.76 3.14 9.58
C ARG A 134 -8.75 4.19 9.12
N PRO A 135 -8.14 5.00 10.00
CA PRO A 135 -7.12 5.96 9.58
C PRO A 135 -5.88 5.32 8.95
N LEU A 136 -5.49 4.09 9.37
CA LEU A 136 -4.41 3.33 8.71
C LEU A 136 -4.81 2.91 7.30
N LEU A 137 -6.02 2.35 7.13
CA LEU A 137 -6.54 1.95 5.81
C LEU A 137 -6.69 3.14 4.87
N ASP A 138 -7.03 4.31 5.41
CA ASP A 138 -7.10 5.57 4.66
C ASP A 138 -5.73 6.21 4.44
N GLY A 139 -4.64 5.64 5.01
CA GLY A 139 -3.28 6.16 4.88
C GLY A 139 -3.08 7.53 5.52
N GLU A 140 -3.96 7.93 6.44
CA GLU A 140 -3.88 9.19 7.19
C GLU A 140 -2.80 9.13 8.27
N ILE A 141 -2.68 7.98 8.92
CA ILE A 141 -1.66 7.69 9.92
C ILE A 141 -0.76 6.54 9.49
N ARG A 142 0.37 6.41 10.18
CA ARG A 142 1.30 5.30 10.08
C ARG A 142 1.44 4.64 11.44
N SER A 143 1.92 3.42 11.46
CA SER A 143 2.17 2.66 12.67
C SER A 143 3.64 2.30 12.83
N ALA A 144 4.01 1.90 14.03
CA ALA A 144 5.34 1.40 14.38
C ALA A 144 5.23 0.36 15.50
N PHE A 145 6.26 -0.47 15.65
CA PHE A 145 6.47 -1.34 16.81
C PHE A 145 7.96 -1.47 17.14
#